data_1b65d0c99ff5e64fff131e5cc5b0966f
#
_entry.id   1b65d0c99ff5e64fff131e5cc5b0966f
#
_cell.length_a   1.000
_cell.length_b   1.000
_cell.length_c   1.000
_cell.angle_alpha   90.00
_cell.angle_beta   90.00
_cell.angle_gamma   90.00
#
_symmetry.space_group_name_H-M   'P 1'
#
loop_
_entity.id
_entity.type
_entity.pdbx_description
1 polymer ?
#
loop_
_entity_poly.entity_id
_entity_poly.type
_entity_poly.pdbx_seq_one_letter_code
_entity_poly.pdbx_strand_id
1 'polypeptide(L)'
;MNRSRLAPGAGIVTAPGDRPVLRTSEGEFLRIDTGHVGPGELVDRLTEGEGQASSAELDRLIEAFEEAGHAVTEPRRPPLTGRTVHLLGDPVLTEPLARFATAEGAEVHPITADDLAGLAGRRDTAVVWCLDSPVPEGLWDEADRLPARHTAWLRCHREGAHTWTEPLASAPGDVTAAHVRLRRLAATAAHRELAAYWAGHRTPDTGPHPTEPAAALIAALLTADLIAWANGEPHRGSGLPARRRLRRIDLRDLTVTEHPVLPVPEVAPLPAPTARTAP
;
A
#
# COMPACT_ATOMS: atom_id res chain seq x y z
N MET A 1 -29.15 16.13 -10.24
CA MET A 1 -29.55 14.72 -10.10
C MET A 1 -28.28 13.90 -10.01
N ASN A 2 -28.06 13.20 -8.91
CA ASN A 2 -26.90 12.33 -8.74
C ASN A 2 -27.01 11.15 -9.68
N ARG A 3 -25.94 10.85 -10.42
CA ARG A 3 -25.89 9.75 -11.39
C ARG A 3 -25.20 8.55 -10.73
N SER A 4 -26.00 7.59 -10.31
CA SER A 4 -25.46 6.34 -9.76
C SER A 4 -25.07 5.39 -10.88
N ARG A 5 -23.89 4.79 -10.77
CA ARG A 5 -23.35 3.79 -11.69
C ARG A 5 -22.89 2.57 -10.93
N LEU A 6 -22.80 1.43 -11.60
CA LEU A 6 -22.19 0.24 -11.00
C LEU A 6 -20.79 0.55 -10.47
N ALA A 7 -20.50 0.02 -9.29
CA ALA A 7 -19.15 0.10 -8.71
C ALA A 7 -18.12 -0.57 -9.64
N PRO A 8 -16.88 -0.10 -9.67
CA PRO A 8 -15.83 -0.71 -10.50
C PRO A 8 -15.70 -2.22 -10.21
N GLY A 9 -15.71 -3.02 -11.28
CA GLY A 9 -15.64 -4.48 -11.18
C GLY A 9 -16.98 -5.18 -10.93
N ALA A 10 -18.04 -4.46 -10.56
CA ALA A 10 -19.39 -5.01 -10.49
C ALA A 10 -20.05 -5.04 -11.87
N GLY A 11 -20.98 -5.96 -12.08
CA GLY A 11 -21.71 -6.08 -13.34
C GLY A 11 -23.05 -6.77 -13.16
N ILE A 12 -24.04 -6.44 -14.00
CA ILE A 12 -25.31 -7.16 -14.01
C ILE A 12 -25.28 -8.18 -15.15
N VAL A 13 -25.60 -9.41 -14.85
CA VAL A 13 -25.66 -10.54 -15.78
C VAL A 13 -27.13 -10.96 -15.91
N THR A 14 -27.66 -10.96 -17.14
CA THR A 14 -29.01 -11.42 -17.43
C THR A 14 -28.91 -12.52 -18.48
N ALA A 15 -29.19 -13.76 -18.08
CA ALA A 15 -29.33 -14.87 -19.03
C ALA A 15 -30.71 -14.85 -19.65
N PRO A 16 -30.89 -15.33 -20.91
CA PRO A 16 -32.20 -15.35 -21.58
C PRO A 16 -33.22 -16.13 -20.76
N GLY A 17 -34.31 -15.44 -20.37
CA GLY A 17 -35.38 -16.04 -19.57
C GLY A 17 -35.16 -16.09 -18.05
N ASP A 18 -33.99 -15.64 -17.56
CA ASP A 18 -33.67 -15.62 -16.17
C ASP A 18 -33.77 -14.23 -15.52
N ARG A 19 -33.82 -14.21 -14.18
CA ARG A 19 -33.77 -12.97 -13.43
C ARG A 19 -32.35 -12.40 -13.45
N PRO A 20 -32.18 -11.06 -13.37
CA PRO A 20 -30.86 -10.45 -13.32
C PRO A 20 -30.10 -10.89 -12.06
N VAL A 21 -28.80 -11.03 -12.22
CA VAL A 21 -27.85 -11.42 -11.17
C VAL A 21 -26.75 -10.38 -11.13
N LEU A 22 -26.42 -9.88 -9.96
CA LEU A 22 -25.26 -9.02 -9.75
C LEU A 22 -24.01 -9.89 -9.63
N ARG A 23 -23.02 -9.62 -10.47
CA ARG A 23 -21.64 -10.08 -10.25
C ARG A 23 -20.91 -9.01 -9.45
N THR A 24 -20.47 -9.34 -8.23
CA THR A 24 -19.73 -8.41 -7.38
C THR A 24 -18.30 -8.19 -7.88
N SER A 25 -17.62 -7.18 -7.36
CA SER A 25 -16.20 -6.93 -7.64
C SER A 25 -15.30 -8.11 -7.25
N GLU A 26 -15.69 -8.89 -6.24
CA GLU A 26 -15.01 -10.10 -5.77
C GLU A 26 -15.28 -11.34 -6.65
N GLY A 27 -16.23 -11.19 -7.61
CA GLY A 27 -16.62 -12.26 -8.54
C GLY A 27 -17.74 -13.16 -8.04
N GLU A 28 -18.38 -12.83 -6.94
CA GLU A 28 -19.57 -13.53 -6.44
C GLU A 28 -20.80 -13.16 -7.25
N PHE A 29 -21.79 -14.07 -7.31
CA PHE A 29 -23.05 -13.87 -8.00
C PHE A 29 -24.21 -13.79 -7.01
N LEU A 30 -24.83 -12.62 -6.93
CA LEU A 30 -25.96 -12.34 -6.03
C LEU A 30 -27.25 -12.18 -6.84
N ARG A 31 -28.31 -12.86 -6.43
CA ARG A 31 -29.65 -12.69 -7.05
C ARG A 31 -30.20 -11.31 -6.71
N ILE A 32 -30.70 -10.62 -7.73
CA ILE A 32 -31.36 -9.33 -7.56
C ILE A 32 -32.87 -9.57 -7.51
N ASP A 33 -33.50 -9.12 -6.44
CA ASP A 33 -34.97 -9.00 -6.40
C ASP A 33 -35.34 -7.59 -6.89
N THR A 34 -35.82 -7.50 -8.13
CA THR A 34 -36.20 -6.23 -8.76
C THR A 34 -37.64 -5.79 -8.45
N GLY A 35 -38.40 -6.61 -7.71
CA GLY A 35 -39.79 -6.34 -7.48
C GLY A 35 -40.57 -6.18 -8.81
N HIS A 36 -41.16 -5.00 -9.04
CA HIS A 36 -41.85 -4.64 -10.28
C HIS A 36 -40.97 -3.85 -11.27
N VAL A 37 -39.73 -3.54 -10.91
CA VAL A 37 -38.77 -2.84 -11.80
C VAL A 37 -38.32 -3.78 -12.93
N GLY A 38 -38.44 -3.32 -14.16
CA GLY A 38 -37.97 -4.07 -15.32
C GLY A 38 -36.45 -4.28 -15.26
N PRO A 39 -35.93 -5.51 -15.52
CA PRO A 39 -34.48 -5.76 -15.51
C PRO A 39 -33.70 -4.81 -16.43
N GLY A 40 -34.24 -4.46 -17.61
CA GLY A 40 -33.65 -3.49 -18.54
C GLY A 40 -33.55 -2.08 -17.93
N GLU A 41 -34.62 -1.63 -17.28
CA GLU A 41 -34.67 -0.31 -16.65
C GLU A 41 -33.58 -0.15 -15.56
N LEU A 42 -33.35 -1.19 -14.74
CA LEU A 42 -32.27 -1.22 -13.74
C LEU A 42 -30.90 -1.17 -14.42
N VAL A 43 -30.68 -1.97 -15.47
CA VAL A 43 -29.43 -2.01 -16.21
C VAL A 43 -29.14 -0.65 -16.84
N ASP A 44 -30.10 -0.08 -17.59
CA ASP A 44 -29.93 1.21 -18.25
C ASP A 44 -29.61 2.31 -17.23
N ARG A 45 -30.30 2.32 -16.08
CA ARG A 45 -30.09 3.31 -15.03
C ARG A 45 -28.69 3.21 -14.40
N LEU A 46 -28.16 2.00 -14.20
CA LEU A 46 -26.85 1.77 -13.60
C LEU A 46 -25.67 1.82 -14.58
N THR A 47 -25.93 1.71 -15.89
CA THR A 47 -24.89 1.79 -16.94
C THR A 47 -24.82 3.15 -17.60
N GLU A 48 -25.94 3.72 -18.01
CA GLU A 48 -26.00 4.96 -18.78
C GLU A 48 -26.20 6.20 -17.88
N GLY A 49 -26.70 6.00 -16.66
CA GLY A 49 -26.98 7.09 -15.71
C GLY A 49 -28.15 7.99 -16.14
N GLU A 50 -28.79 7.73 -17.28
CA GLU A 50 -29.93 8.44 -17.82
C GLU A 50 -31.07 7.46 -18.05
N GLY A 51 -32.11 7.55 -17.26
CA GLY A 51 -33.36 6.83 -17.45
C GLY A 51 -34.53 7.80 -17.56
N GLN A 52 -35.49 7.51 -18.45
CA GLN A 52 -36.78 8.22 -18.46
C GLN A 52 -37.52 7.89 -17.17
N ALA A 53 -38.11 8.90 -16.51
CA ALA A 53 -38.99 8.83 -15.33
C ALA A 53 -38.62 7.75 -14.30
N SER A 54 -37.89 8.15 -13.28
CA SER A 54 -37.54 7.29 -12.10
C SER A 54 -38.82 6.91 -11.38
N SER A 55 -39.03 5.60 -11.15
CA SER A 55 -40.07 5.13 -10.22
C SER A 55 -39.50 5.13 -8.79
N ALA A 56 -40.35 5.36 -7.80
CA ALA A 56 -39.93 5.31 -6.39
C ALA A 56 -39.35 3.93 -6.00
N GLU A 57 -39.68 2.89 -6.71
CA GLU A 57 -39.18 1.53 -6.52
C GLU A 57 -37.79 1.37 -7.13
N LEU A 58 -37.52 1.93 -8.30
CA LEU A 58 -36.18 1.98 -8.89
C LEU A 58 -35.21 2.80 -8.03
N ASP A 59 -35.64 3.95 -7.51
CA ASP A 59 -34.80 4.78 -6.63
C ASP A 59 -34.40 4.03 -5.35
N ARG A 60 -35.31 3.33 -4.70
CA ARG A 60 -35.01 2.48 -3.53
C ARG A 60 -34.04 1.35 -3.86
N LEU A 61 -34.19 0.76 -5.06
CA LEU A 61 -33.29 -0.31 -5.50
C LEU A 61 -31.88 0.24 -5.73
N ILE A 62 -31.76 1.43 -6.34
CA ILE A 62 -30.47 2.11 -6.51
C ILE A 62 -29.83 2.45 -5.15
N GLU A 63 -30.59 3.00 -4.20
CA GLU A 63 -30.13 3.25 -2.82
C GLU A 63 -29.60 1.98 -2.18
N ALA A 64 -30.30 0.85 -2.31
CA ALA A 64 -29.84 -0.43 -1.77
C ALA A 64 -28.51 -0.91 -2.42
N PHE A 65 -28.34 -0.66 -3.73
CA PHE A 65 -27.07 -0.94 -4.41
C PHE A 65 -25.93 -0.04 -3.91
N GLU A 66 -26.19 1.22 -3.63
CA GLU A 66 -25.23 2.17 -3.05
C GLU A 66 -24.85 1.79 -1.62
N GLU A 67 -25.82 1.51 -0.75
CA GLU A 67 -25.61 1.06 0.62
C GLU A 67 -24.79 -0.23 0.69
N ALA A 68 -25.05 -1.17 -0.23
CA ALA A 68 -24.29 -2.41 -0.35
C ALA A 68 -22.91 -2.22 -1.01
N GLY A 69 -22.59 -1.01 -1.49
CA GLY A 69 -21.32 -0.72 -2.17
C GLY A 69 -21.21 -1.26 -3.59
N HIS A 70 -22.34 -1.64 -4.20
CA HIS A 70 -22.41 -2.17 -5.56
C HIS A 70 -22.70 -1.09 -6.61
N ALA A 71 -23.11 0.10 -6.18
CA ALA A 71 -23.22 1.30 -7.03
C ALA A 71 -22.52 2.50 -6.36
N VAL A 72 -22.13 3.47 -7.20
CA VAL A 72 -21.47 4.71 -6.76
C VAL A 72 -22.08 5.90 -7.48
N THR A 73 -22.29 6.99 -6.76
CA THR A 73 -22.96 8.21 -7.26
C THR A 73 -22.01 9.17 -7.97
N GLU A 74 -20.71 9.12 -7.67
CA GLU A 74 -19.71 10.00 -8.28
C GLU A 74 -18.59 9.20 -8.98
N PRO A 75 -17.98 9.76 -10.05
CA PRO A 75 -16.75 9.20 -10.57
C PRO A 75 -15.70 9.22 -9.45
N ARG A 76 -15.13 8.05 -9.15
CA ARG A 76 -14.10 7.91 -8.12
C ARG A 76 -12.93 8.84 -8.49
N ARG A 77 -12.65 9.83 -7.65
CA ARG A 77 -11.43 10.63 -7.78
C ARG A 77 -10.22 9.71 -7.69
N PRO A 78 -9.14 9.99 -8.43
CA PRO A 78 -7.90 9.25 -8.26
C PRO A 78 -7.53 9.19 -6.77
N PRO A 79 -7.17 8.00 -6.24
CA PRO A 79 -7.08 7.76 -4.80
C PRO A 79 -6.00 8.58 -4.08
N LEU A 80 -5.00 9.08 -4.81
CA LEU A 80 -3.94 9.93 -4.27
C LEU A 80 -4.19 11.44 -4.50
N THR A 81 -5.38 11.83 -4.97
CA THR A 81 -5.73 13.26 -5.15
C THR A 81 -5.59 14.03 -3.83
N GLY A 82 -4.83 15.13 -3.86
CA GLY A 82 -4.54 15.95 -2.68
C GLY A 82 -3.45 15.39 -1.78
N ARG A 83 -2.73 14.36 -2.24
CA ARG A 83 -1.56 13.80 -1.56
C ARG A 83 -0.29 14.25 -2.25
N THR A 84 0.74 14.56 -1.45
CA THR A 84 2.08 14.86 -1.94
C THR A 84 3.00 13.66 -1.65
N VAL A 85 3.74 13.22 -2.66
CA VAL A 85 4.69 12.10 -2.55
C VAL A 85 6.09 12.59 -2.88
N HIS A 86 6.98 12.53 -1.90
CA HIS A 86 8.39 12.87 -2.07
C HIS A 86 9.20 11.59 -2.31
N LEU A 87 9.99 11.59 -3.38
CA LEU A 87 10.76 10.42 -3.81
C LEU A 87 12.26 10.64 -3.67
N LEU A 88 12.93 9.67 -3.04
CA LEU A 88 14.40 9.62 -2.94
C LEU A 88 14.92 8.27 -3.44
N GLY A 89 16.16 8.27 -3.90
CA GLY A 89 16.93 7.07 -4.21
C GLY A 89 17.14 6.82 -5.68
N ASP A 90 17.28 5.56 -6.06
CA ASP A 90 17.76 5.18 -7.38
C ASP A 90 16.70 5.36 -8.49
N PRO A 91 17.03 6.04 -9.60
CA PRO A 91 16.10 6.35 -10.68
C PRO A 91 15.39 5.12 -11.26
N VAL A 92 16.06 3.98 -11.33
CA VAL A 92 15.47 2.72 -11.83
C VAL A 92 14.19 2.32 -11.07
N LEU A 93 14.07 2.71 -9.80
CA LEU A 93 12.91 2.44 -8.94
C LEU A 93 11.99 3.66 -8.80
N THR A 94 12.57 4.86 -8.68
CA THR A 94 11.78 6.08 -8.41
C THR A 94 11.06 6.61 -9.65
N GLU A 95 11.60 6.45 -10.86
CA GLU A 95 10.93 6.88 -12.08
C GLU A 95 9.62 6.15 -12.39
N PRO A 96 9.54 4.80 -12.36
CA PRO A 96 8.27 4.11 -12.54
C PRO A 96 7.29 4.41 -11.39
N LEU A 97 7.77 4.57 -10.15
CA LEU A 97 6.94 4.94 -9.01
C LEU A 97 6.34 6.34 -9.19
N ALA A 98 7.12 7.31 -9.66
CA ALA A 98 6.63 8.66 -9.95
C ALA A 98 5.49 8.63 -10.99
N ARG A 99 5.66 7.88 -12.06
CA ARG A 99 4.61 7.72 -13.10
C ARG A 99 3.32 7.14 -12.52
N PHE A 100 3.44 6.08 -11.72
CA PHE A 100 2.27 5.40 -11.14
C PHE A 100 1.57 6.27 -10.09
N ALA A 101 2.31 6.88 -9.17
CA ALA A 101 1.72 7.76 -8.17
C ALA A 101 1.04 8.99 -8.81
N THR A 102 1.64 9.58 -9.86
CA THR A 102 1.03 10.68 -10.62
C THR A 102 -0.24 10.23 -11.35
N ALA A 103 -0.26 9.05 -11.94
CA ALA A 103 -1.45 8.50 -12.59
C ALA A 103 -2.61 8.31 -11.61
N GLU A 104 -2.30 8.01 -10.35
CA GLU A 104 -3.27 7.91 -9.25
C GLU A 104 -3.59 9.25 -8.57
N GLY A 105 -3.10 10.37 -9.11
CA GLY A 105 -3.46 11.74 -8.72
C GLY A 105 -2.58 12.38 -7.67
N ALA A 106 -1.44 11.81 -7.32
CA ALA A 106 -0.48 12.42 -6.41
C ALA A 106 0.28 13.58 -7.04
N GLU A 107 0.64 14.57 -6.24
CA GLU A 107 1.69 15.55 -6.56
C GLU A 107 3.04 14.93 -6.17
N VAL A 108 3.92 14.70 -7.15
CA VAL A 108 5.18 13.98 -6.94
C VAL A 108 6.38 14.90 -7.07
N HIS A 109 7.28 14.85 -6.09
CA HIS A 109 8.50 15.66 -6.05
C HIS A 109 9.74 14.78 -5.77
N PRO A 110 10.77 14.82 -6.61
CA PRO A 110 12.07 14.28 -6.25
C PRO A 110 12.71 15.15 -5.18
N ILE A 111 13.34 14.54 -4.19
CA ILE A 111 14.03 15.22 -3.09
C ILE A 111 15.37 14.54 -2.78
N THR A 112 16.16 15.17 -1.94
CA THR A 112 17.38 14.64 -1.36
C THR A 112 17.20 14.29 0.12
N ALA A 113 18.19 13.64 0.73
CA ALA A 113 18.15 13.32 2.16
C ALA A 113 18.13 14.60 3.05
N ASP A 114 18.74 15.67 2.58
CA ASP A 114 18.79 16.95 3.31
C ASP A 114 17.42 17.62 3.45
N ASP A 115 16.48 17.28 2.57
CA ASP A 115 15.12 17.86 2.57
C ASP A 115 14.20 17.21 3.62
N LEU A 116 14.57 16.03 4.17
CA LEU A 116 13.71 15.22 5.06
C LEU A 116 13.23 15.96 6.30
N ALA A 117 14.11 16.73 6.94
CA ALA A 117 13.78 17.46 8.15
C ALA A 117 12.63 18.46 7.95
N GLY A 118 12.52 19.06 6.75
CA GLY A 118 11.47 20.02 6.39
C GLY A 118 10.10 19.39 6.12
N LEU A 119 10.01 18.08 6.00
CA LEU A 119 8.77 17.34 5.66
C LEU A 119 8.03 16.83 6.89
N ALA A 120 8.65 16.88 8.05
CA ALA A 120 8.05 16.37 9.29
C ALA A 120 6.77 17.12 9.67
N GLY A 121 5.70 16.40 10.02
CA GLY A 121 4.43 16.99 10.47
C GLY A 121 3.40 17.25 9.36
N ARG A 122 3.68 16.89 8.12
CA ARG A 122 2.77 17.04 6.97
C ARG A 122 1.92 15.78 6.78
N ARG A 123 0.67 15.80 7.26
CA ARG A 123 -0.22 14.62 7.28
C ARG A 123 -0.63 14.07 5.92
N ASP A 124 -0.69 14.93 4.89
CA ASP A 124 -1.06 14.55 3.52
C ASP A 124 0.17 14.24 2.65
N THR A 125 1.30 14.05 3.31
CA THR A 125 2.60 13.86 2.67
C THR A 125 3.16 12.48 2.98
N ALA A 126 3.68 11.83 1.95
CA ALA A 126 4.44 10.59 2.05
C ALA A 126 5.87 10.80 1.51
N VAL A 127 6.83 10.17 2.17
CA VAL A 127 8.21 10.04 1.70
C VAL A 127 8.44 8.59 1.31
N VAL A 128 9.00 8.37 0.12
CA VAL A 128 9.35 7.03 -0.35
C VAL A 128 10.83 7.03 -0.75
N TRP A 129 11.61 6.15 -0.11
CA TRP A 129 13.03 6.01 -0.40
C TRP A 129 13.33 4.62 -0.98
N CYS A 130 13.80 4.60 -2.22
CA CYS A 130 14.06 3.38 -2.96
C CYS A 130 15.55 3.22 -3.25
N LEU A 131 16.14 2.09 -2.81
CA LEU A 131 17.53 1.78 -3.03
C LEU A 131 17.70 0.48 -3.83
N ASP A 132 18.44 0.53 -4.91
CA ASP A 132 18.91 -0.66 -5.65
C ASP A 132 20.23 -1.19 -5.04
N SER A 133 20.31 -1.17 -3.73
CA SER A 133 21.44 -1.63 -2.94
C SER A 133 21.01 -1.94 -1.51
N PRO A 134 21.84 -2.66 -0.74
CA PRO A 134 21.64 -2.80 0.70
C PRO A 134 21.74 -1.45 1.40
N VAL A 135 20.89 -1.24 2.40
CA VAL A 135 20.83 0.01 3.17
C VAL A 135 22.05 0.15 4.07
N PRO A 136 22.86 1.23 3.93
CA PRO A 136 23.91 1.54 4.89
C PRO A 136 23.36 1.74 6.31
N GLU A 137 24.17 1.44 7.30
CA GLU A 137 23.81 1.69 8.70
C GLU A 137 23.56 3.19 8.93
N GLY A 138 22.50 3.52 9.66
CA GLY A 138 22.12 4.90 9.98
C GLY A 138 21.45 5.70 8.88
N LEU A 139 21.47 5.25 7.61
CA LEU A 139 20.95 6.03 6.50
C LEU A 139 19.47 6.43 6.67
N TRP A 140 18.66 5.57 7.26
CA TRP A 140 17.22 5.78 7.43
C TRP A 140 16.80 6.28 8.83
N ASP A 141 17.75 6.54 9.74
CA ASP A 141 17.44 6.91 11.12
C ASP A 141 16.63 8.19 11.24
N GLU A 142 16.88 9.18 10.37
CA GLU A 142 16.11 10.42 10.36
C GLU A 142 14.71 10.19 9.75
N ALA A 143 14.63 9.44 8.66
CA ALA A 143 13.35 9.11 8.01
C ALA A 143 12.45 8.26 8.92
N ASP A 144 13.03 7.38 9.74
CA ASP A 144 12.29 6.58 10.74
C ASP A 144 11.60 7.43 11.82
N ARG A 145 11.93 8.73 11.94
CA ARG A 145 11.25 9.68 12.84
C ARG A 145 10.02 10.35 12.22
N LEU A 146 9.85 10.29 10.90
CA LEU A 146 8.74 10.91 10.18
C LEU A 146 7.36 10.43 10.67
N PRO A 147 7.11 9.12 10.90
CA PRO A 147 5.83 8.61 11.38
C PRO A 147 5.42 9.17 12.75
N ALA A 148 6.37 9.42 13.65
CA ALA A 148 6.10 10.03 14.95
C ALA A 148 5.51 11.45 14.81
N ARG A 149 5.71 12.09 13.66
CA ARG A 149 5.19 13.41 13.30
C ARG A 149 4.10 13.34 12.22
N HIS A 150 3.50 12.16 12.01
CA HIS A 150 2.39 11.92 11.07
C HIS A 150 2.71 12.15 9.58
N THR A 151 3.96 12.12 9.17
CA THR A 151 4.35 12.04 7.76
C THR A 151 4.53 10.56 7.39
N ALA A 152 3.90 10.11 6.32
CA ALA A 152 4.00 8.72 5.91
C ALA A 152 5.41 8.42 5.37
N TRP A 153 5.90 7.22 5.71
CA TRP A 153 7.23 6.75 5.38
C TRP A 153 7.16 5.35 4.76
N LEU A 154 7.58 5.22 3.50
CA LEU A 154 7.73 3.97 2.78
C LEU A 154 9.17 3.82 2.32
N ARG A 155 9.61 2.58 2.20
CA ARG A 155 10.98 2.29 1.83
C ARG A 155 11.09 0.94 1.13
N CYS A 156 12.02 0.87 0.18
CA CYS A 156 12.45 -0.39 -0.39
C CYS A 156 13.96 -0.40 -0.61
N HIS A 157 14.54 -1.60 -0.57
CA HIS A 157 15.96 -1.80 -0.79
C HIS A 157 16.22 -3.18 -1.36
N ARG A 158 17.37 -3.34 -2.02
CA ARG A 158 17.80 -4.63 -2.55
C ARG A 158 18.88 -5.26 -1.70
N GLU A 159 18.80 -6.56 -1.52
CA GLU A 159 19.81 -7.43 -0.94
C GLU A 159 19.99 -8.66 -1.82
N GLY A 160 21.11 -8.75 -2.51
CA GLY A 160 21.36 -9.82 -3.49
C GLY A 160 20.30 -9.84 -4.58
N ALA A 161 19.68 -11.00 -4.81
CA ALA A 161 18.64 -11.19 -5.82
C ALA A 161 17.22 -10.80 -5.33
N HIS A 162 17.09 -10.11 -4.20
CA HIS A 162 15.77 -9.79 -3.66
C HIS A 162 15.63 -8.29 -3.38
N THR A 163 14.49 -7.74 -3.76
CA THR A 163 14.05 -6.43 -3.27
C THR A 163 13.07 -6.61 -2.11
N TRP A 164 13.28 -5.85 -1.07
CA TRP A 164 12.42 -5.78 0.11
C TRP A 164 11.62 -4.49 0.08
N THR A 165 10.29 -4.57 0.15
CA THR A 165 9.44 -3.41 0.45
C THR A 165 9.00 -3.54 1.90
N GLU A 166 9.34 -2.56 2.71
CA GLU A 166 9.07 -2.62 4.15
C GLU A 166 7.69 -2.05 4.49
N PRO A 167 7.13 -2.39 5.67
CA PRO A 167 5.83 -1.90 6.08
C PRO A 167 5.72 -0.38 6.02
N LEU A 168 4.59 0.12 5.53
CA LEU A 168 4.24 1.53 5.61
C LEU A 168 4.20 1.97 7.07
N ALA A 169 4.80 3.12 7.38
CA ALA A 169 4.69 3.76 8.68
C ALA A 169 4.13 5.19 8.50
N SER A 170 3.09 5.57 9.22
CA SER A 170 2.46 6.90 9.10
C SER A 170 1.98 7.48 10.43
N ALA A 171 2.16 6.73 11.52
CA ALA A 171 1.75 7.13 12.85
C ALA A 171 2.74 6.63 13.92
N PRO A 172 2.77 7.24 15.11
CA PRO A 172 3.51 6.73 16.25
C PRO A 172 3.15 5.26 16.53
N GLY A 173 4.17 4.43 16.77
CA GLY A 173 4.01 2.99 17.02
C GLY A 173 3.88 2.11 15.77
N ASP A 174 3.95 2.67 14.57
CA ASP A 174 4.07 1.89 13.34
C ASP A 174 5.47 1.25 13.24
N VAL A 175 5.59 0.29 12.32
CA VAL A 175 6.85 -0.44 12.11
C VAL A 175 7.88 0.44 11.40
N THR A 176 9.01 0.71 12.06
CA THR A 176 10.15 1.43 11.49
C THR A 176 11.15 0.46 10.84
N ALA A 177 12.14 0.97 10.10
CA ALA A 177 13.24 0.19 9.56
C ALA A 177 14.04 -0.50 10.67
N ALA A 178 14.23 0.17 11.79
CA ALA A 178 14.88 -0.41 12.97
C ALA A 178 14.11 -1.64 13.50
N HIS A 179 12.77 -1.59 13.56
CA HIS A 179 11.94 -2.73 13.95
C HIS A 179 12.09 -3.90 12.97
N VAL A 180 12.09 -3.65 11.65
CA VAL A 180 12.29 -4.69 10.62
C VAL A 180 13.66 -5.34 10.80
N ARG A 181 14.72 -4.57 10.98
CA ARG A 181 16.07 -5.09 11.23
C ARG A 181 16.11 -6.01 12.45
N LEU A 182 15.57 -5.57 13.60
CA LEU A 182 15.53 -6.38 14.82
C LEU A 182 14.74 -7.69 14.61
N ARG A 183 13.59 -7.63 13.95
CA ARG A 183 12.77 -8.82 13.66
C ARG A 183 13.49 -9.78 12.72
N ARG A 184 14.17 -9.28 11.69
CA ARG A 184 14.94 -10.13 10.76
C ARG A 184 16.14 -10.78 11.44
N LEU A 185 16.85 -10.06 12.31
CA LEU A 185 17.93 -10.65 13.12
C LEU A 185 17.40 -11.76 14.03
N ALA A 186 16.27 -11.53 14.70
CA ALA A 186 15.68 -12.54 15.59
C ALA A 186 15.13 -13.77 14.84
N ALA A 187 14.80 -13.63 13.55
CA ALA A 187 14.20 -14.70 12.73
C ALA A 187 15.25 -15.59 12.03
N THR A 188 16.54 -15.28 12.10
CA THR A 188 17.60 -16.06 11.44
C THR A 188 18.61 -16.64 12.40
N ALA A 189 19.04 -17.88 12.16
CA ALA A 189 20.16 -18.48 12.87
C ALA A 189 21.50 -17.76 12.54
N ALA A 190 21.63 -17.17 11.34
CA ALA A 190 22.80 -16.43 10.86
C ALA A 190 22.74 -14.92 11.23
N HIS A 191 22.27 -14.60 12.44
CA HIS A 191 22.05 -13.20 12.85
C HIS A 191 23.35 -12.37 12.92
N ARG A 192 24.48 -12.99 13.25
CA ARG A 192 25.78 -12.32 13.28
C ARG A 192 26.28 -11.97 11.88
N GLU A 193 26.12 -12.89 10.94
CA GLU A 193 26.50 -12.73 9.55
C GLU A 193 25.60 -11.69 8.88
N LEU A 194 24.31 -11.70 9.18
CA LEU A 194 23.36 -10.69 8.68
C LEU A 194 23.69 -9.29 9.22
N ALA A 195 24.02 -9.19 10.51
CA ALA A 195 24.45 -7.91 11.10
C ALA A 195 25.75 -7.41 10.46
N ALA A 196 26.74 -8.28 10.26
CA ALA A 196 27.99 -7.96 9.59
C ALA A 196 27.76 -7.52 8.12
N TYR A 197 26.87 -8.20 7.41
CA TYR A 197 26.47 -7.83 6.06
C TYR A 197 25.90 -6.41 5.99
N TRP A 198 25.00 -6.04 6.90
CA TRP A 198 24.44 -4.68 6.97
C TRP A 198 25.45 -3.62 7.40
N ALA A 199 26.40 -3.98 8.26
CA ALA A 199 27.51 -3.11 8.64
C ALA A 199 28.56 -2.89 7.53
N GLY A 200 28.35 -3.51 6.35
CA GLY A 200 29.23 -3.32 5.20
C GLY A 200 30.36 -4.34 5.06
N HIS A 201 30.47 -5.33 5.96
CA HIS A 201 31.43 -6.43 5.87
C HIS A 201 31.00 -7.44 4.82
N ARG A 202 31.04 -7.03 3.55
CA ARG A 202 30.60 -7.82 2.38
C ARG A 202 31.42 -7.47 1.15
N THR A 203 31.49 -8.39 0.19
CA THR A 203 32.00 -8.08 -1.14
C THR A 203 31.10 -7.05 -1.85
N PRO A 204 31.62 -6.32 -2.84
CA PRO A 204 30.80 -5.46 -3.69
C PRO A 204 29.61 -6.22 -4.25
N ASP A 205 28.45 -5.57 -4.28
CA ASP A 205 27.22 -6.13 -4.83
C ASP A 205 27.29 -6.07 -6.37
N THR A 206 27.08 -7.20 -7.02
CA THR A 206 27.14 -7.33 -8.49
C THR A 206 25.77 -7.58 -9.13
N GLY A 207 24.69 -7.39 -8.38
CA GLY A 207 23.32 -7.62 -8.86
C GLY A 207 22.77 -9.00 -8.48
N PRO A 208 21.67 -9.47 -9.10
CA PRO A 208 20.96 -8.83 -10.21
C PRO A 208 20.32 -7.49 -9.80
N HIS A 209 20.36 -6.53 -10.72
CA HIS A 209 19.63 -5.28 -10.60
C HIS A 209 18.19 -5.43 -11.11
N PRO A 210 17.22 -4.62 -10.65
CA PRO A 210 15.86 -4.66 -11.15
C PRO A 210 15.83 -4.38 -12.66
N THR A 211 15.22 -5.30 -13.40
CA THR A 211 14.84 -5.06 -14.80
C THR A 211 13.64 -4.11 -14.85
N GLU A 212 13.29 -3.56 -16.01
CA GLU A 212 12.12 -2.71 -16.17
C GLU A 212 10.81 -3.38 -15.65
N PRO A 213 10.49 -4.65 -15.99
CA PRO A 213 9.34 -5.34 -15.40
C PRO A 213 9.42 -5.47 -13.86
N ALA A 214 10.61 -5.75 -13.31
CA ALA A 214 10.80 -5.83 -11.86
C ALA A 214 10.57 -4.48 -11.19
N ALA A 215 11.14 -3.41 -11.74
CA ALA A 215 10.96 -2.05 -11.25
C ALA A 215 9.49 -1.60 -11.33
N ALA A 216 8.78 -1.95 -12.42
CA ALA A 216 7.35 -1.68 -12.56
C ALA A 216 6.52 -2.43 -11.51
N LEU A 217 6.82 -3.71 -11.25
CA LEU A 217 6.15 -4.48 -10.19
C LEU A 217 6.37 -3.86 -8.80
N ILE A 218 7.63 -3.50 -8.47
CA ILE A 218 7.97 -2.86 -7.20
C ILE A 218 7.22 -1.53 -7.06
N ALA A 219 7.22 -0.70 -8.11
CA ALA A 219 6.50 0.57 -8.13
C ALA A 219 4.98 0.39 -7.96
N ALA A 220 4.38 -0.60 -8.62
CA ALA A 220 2.96 -0.92 -8.47
C ALA A 220 2.61 -1.32 -7.02
N LEU A 221 3.43 -2.15 -6.38
CA LEU A 221 3.24 -2.58 -4.99
C LEU A 221 3.38 -1.41 -4.01
N LEU A 222 4.37 -0.52 -4.20
CA LEU A 222 4.53 0.69 -3.39
C LEU A 222 3.37 1.69 -3.61
N THR A 223 2.90 1.84 -4.86
CA THR A 223 1.74 2.68 -5.17
C THR A 223 0.47 2.13 -4.50
N ALA A 224 0.27 0.81 -4.48
CA ALA A 224 -0.84 0.20 -3.77
C ALA A 224 -0.79 0.47 -2.24
N ASP A 225 0.40 0.50 -1.65
CA ASP A 225 0.58 0.88 -0.24
C ASP A 225 0.31 2.39 0.00
N LEU A 226 0.70 3.27 -0.94
CA LEU A 226 0.34 4.70 -0.90
C LEU A 226 -1.17 4.91 -0.99
N ILE A 227 -1.86 4.17 -1.87
CA ILE A 227 -3.32 4.21 -1.99
C ILE A 227 -3.99 3.74 -0.69
N ALA A 228 -3.51 2.66 -0.08
CA ALA A 228 -4.01 2.18 1.20
C ALA A 228 -3.84 3.22 2.32
N TRP A 229 -2.71 3.92 2.35
CA TRP A 229 -2.47 5.04 3.26
C TRP A 229 -3.43 6.20 3.01
N ALA A 230 -3.60 6.63 1.76
CA ALA A 230 -4.43 7.77 1.40
C ALA A 230 -5.90 7.56 1.76
N ASN A 231 -6.40 6.33 1.61
CA ASN A 231 -7.77 5.97 1.93
C ASN A 231 -8.02 5.84 3.45
N GLY A 232 -6.98 5.74 4.27
CA GLY A 232 -7.12 5.59 5.74
C GLY A 232 -7.90 4.36 6.18
N GLU A 233 -8.29 3.51 5.26
CA GLU A 233 -9.16 2.37 5.53
C GLU A 233 -8.38 1.15 6.05
N PRO A 234 -8.95 0.41 7.00
CA PRO A 234 -8.45 -0.91 7.32
C PRO A 234 -8.58 -1.80 6.06
N HIS A 235 -7.53 -2.55 5.77
CA HIS A 235 -7.52 -3.50 4.66
C HIS A 235 -8.74 -4.45 4.74
N ARG A 236 -9.63 -4.43 3.74
CA ARG A 236 -10.84 -5.27 3.68
C ARG A 236 -10.60 -6.65 3.06
N GLY A 237 -9.40 -6.93 2.57
CA GLY A 237 -9.04 -8.21 1.94
C GLY A 237 -8.43 -9.21 2.93
N SER A 238 -8.19 -10.43 2.45
CA SER A 238 -7.55 -11.52 3.22
C SER A 238 -6.03 -11.34 3.40
N GLY A 239 -5.42 -10.32 2.76
CA GLY A 239 -3.98 -10.05 2.83
C GLY A 239 -3.56 -9.29 4.08
N LEU A 240 -2.25 -9.09 4.24
CA LEU A 240 -1.69 -8.30 5.33
C LEU A 240 -1.93 -6.80 5.09
N PRO A 241 -2.28 -6.01 6.13
CA PRO A 241 -2.38 -4.56 5.99
C PRO A 241 -1.00 -3.95 5.67
N ALA A 242 -0.95 -2.87 4.87
CA ALA A 242 0.28 -2.22 4.45
C ALA A 242 1.22 -1.87 5.63
N ARG A 243 0.67 -1.52 6.80
CA ARG A 243 1.44 -1.19 8.03
C ARG A 243 2.10 -2.40 8.71
N ARG A 244 1.84 -3.62 8.25
CA ARG A 244 2.37 -4.86 8.83
C ARG A 244 3.01 -5.77 7.79
N ARG A 245 3.08 -5.34 6.55
CA ARG A 245 3.44 -6.13 5.40
C ARG A 245 4.88 -5.85 4.96
N LEU A 246 5.77 -6.81 5.19
CA LEU A 246 7.09 -6.87 4.61
C LEU A 246 7.01 -7.77 3.38
N ARG A 247 7.31 -7.25 2.19
CA ARG A 247 7.39 -8.08 0.98
C ARG A 247 8.84 -8.36 0.62
N ARG A 248 9.08 -9.58 0.19
CA ARG A 248 10.31 -9.99 -0.49
C ARG A 248 9.96 -10.34 -1.94
N ILE A 249 10.58 -9.65 -2.86
CA ILE A 249 10.39 -9.81 -4.30
C ILE A 249 11.67 -10.43 -4.86
N ASP A 250 11.58 -11.62 -5.44
CA ASP A 250 12.69 -12.27 -6.12
C ASP A 250 12.83 -11.67 -7.53
N LEU A 251 13.99 -11.06 -7.81
CA LEU A 251 14.23 -10.38 -9.09
C LEU A 251 14.45 -11.35 -10.26
N ARG A 252 14.59 -12.66 -10.01
CA ARG A 252 14.83 -13.68 -11.04
C ARG A 252 13.54 -14.16 -11.70
N ASP A 253 12.45 -14.24 -10.93
CA ASP A 253 11.16 -14.78 -11.38
C ASP A 253 9.95 -13.93 -10.98
N LEU A 254 10.20 -12.80 -10.31
CA LEU A 254 9.21 -11.84 -9.83
C LEU A 254 8.23 -12.42 -8.80
N THR A 255 8.60 -13.53 -8.14
CA THR A 255 7.81 -14.08 -7.04
C THR A 255 7.78 -13.11 -5.87
N VAL A 256 6.58 -12.81 -5.37
CA VAL A 256 6.35 -11.97 -4.20
C VAL A 256 5.93 -12.81 -3.01
N THR A 257 6.65 -12.70 -1.90
CA THR A 257 6.26 -13.30 -0.61
C THR A 257 6.00 -12.21 0.41
N GLU A 258 4.95 -12.38 1.21
CA GLU A 258 4.57 -11.44 2.26
C GLU A 258 4.84 -12.03 3.65
N HIS A 259 5.40 -11.22 4.54
CA HIS A 259 5.70 -11.58 5.91
C HIS A 259 5.08 -10.55 6.87
N PRO A 260 4.35 -10.99 7.92
CA PRO A 260 3.83 -10.07 8.91
C PRO A 260 4.97 -9.55 9.81
N VAL A 261 4.99 -8.23 10.01
CA VAL A 261 5.92 -7.59 10.95
C VAL A 261 5.16 -6.79 11.99
N LEU A 262 5.45 -7.04 13.24
CA LEU A 262 4.93 -6.27 14.36
C LEU A 262 6.01 -5.33 14.91
N PRO A 263 5.64 -4.15 15.42
CA PRO A 263 6.59 -3.28 16.11
C PRO A 263 7.29 -4.04 17.24
N VAL A 264 8.50 -3.63 17.56
CA VAL A 264 9.20 -4.11 18.74
C VAL A 264 8.77 -3.23 19.90
N PRO A 265 8.24 -3.78 21.00
CA PRO A 265 7.90 -2.99 22.16
C PRO A 265 9.14 -2.28 22.74
N GLU A 266 8.96 -1.05 23.21
CA GLU A 266 9.97 -0.41 24.02
C GLU A 266 10.13 -1.21 25.32
N VAL A 267 11.26 -1.85 25.50
CA VAL A 267 11.61 -2.53 26.76
C VAL A 267 12.44 -1.57 27.61
N ALA A 268 12.12 -1.47 28.90
CA ALA A 268 12.94 -0.74 29.82
C ALA A 268 14.38 -1.31 29.78
N PRO A 269 15.42 -0.44 29.77
CA PRO A 269 16.80 -0.92 29.83
C PRO A 269 16.98 -1.81 31.04
N LEU A 270 17.68 -2.93 30.85
CA LEU A 270 18.07 -3.79 31.97
C LEU A 270 18.78 -2.94 33.02
N PRO A 271 18.45 -3.09 34.30
CA PRO A 271 19.16 -2.39 35.35
C PRO A 271 20.66 -2.72 35.24
N ALA A 272 21.50 -1.70 35.34
CA ALA A 272 22.95 -1.89 35.30
C ALA A 272 23.32 -2.97 36.33
N PRO A 273 24.24 -3.90 36.02
CA PRO A 273 24.68 -4.89 36.97
C PRO A 273 25.24 -4.15 38.21
N THR A 274 24.59 -4.35 39.36
CA THR A 274 25.07 -3.85 40.62
C THR A 274 26.49 -4.40 40.83
N ALA A 275 27.49 -3.50 40.93
CA ALA A 275 28.83 -3.91 41.27
C ALA A 275 28.76 -4.73 42.55
N ARG A 276 29.05 -6.02 42.45
CA ARG A 276 29.26 -6.84 43.65
C ARG A 276 30.46 -6.23 44.38
N THR A 277 30.18 -5.53 45.46
CA THR A 277 31.23 -5.22 46.44
C THR A 277 31.75 -6.55 46.96
N ALA A 278 32.96 -6.90 46.58
CA ALA A 278 33.63 -8.07 47.15
C ALA A 278 33.86 -7.83 48.65
N PRO A 279 33.76 -8.87 49.47
CA PRO A 279 33.99 -8.80 50.92
C PRO A 279 35.41 -8.47 51.29
#